data_e581968d6f7fc05fcb5e9f679a853b2b
#
_entry.id   e581968d6f7fc05fcb5e9f679a853b2b
#
_cell.length_a   1.000
_cell.length_b   1.000
_cell.length_c   1.000
_cell.angle_alpha   90.00
_cell.angle_beta   90.00
_cell.angle_gamma   90.00
#
_symmetry.space_group_name_H-M   'P 1'
#
loop_
_entity.id
_entity.type
_entity.pdbx_description
1 polymer ?
#
loop_
_entity_poly.entity_id
_entity_poly.type
_entity_poly.pdbx_seq_one_letter_code
_entity_poly.pdbx_strand_id
1 'polypeptide(L)'
;MNWVFFAIGSAFFAGLTAILGKLGVEGINSNLATFIRTIVVLLVTAGIISARNEWQLPQHIAAKPLTFLILSGVATGLSWLCYYRALQMAPASWVAPMDKLSVVIAIILGVVLLGEPLSMKLVIGSLLILSGVLVLAL
;
A
#
# COMPACT_ATOMS: atom_id res chain seq x y z
N MET A 1 -16.91 4.68 -14.97
CA MET A 1 -16.31 5.43 -13.83
C MET A 1 -14.80 5.44 -14.06
N ASN A 2 -14.14 6.60 -13.96
CA ASN A 2 -12.72 6.71 -14.35
C ASN A 2 -11.84 6.22 -13.18
N TRP A 3 -11.04 5.18 -13.38
CA TRP A 3 -10.11 4.61 -12.39
C TRP A 3 -9.15 5.66 -11.79
N VAL A 4 -8.88 6.74 -12.55
CA VAL A 4 -7.99 7.85 -12.14
C VAL A 4 -8.49 8.53 -10.86
N PHE A 5 -9.80 8.71 -10.68
CA PHE A 5 -10.34 9.31 -9.44
C PHE A 5 -10.02 8.47 -8.21
N PHE A 6 -10.14 7.15 -8.32
CA PHE A 6 -9.78 6.25 -7.21
C PHE A 6 -8.28 6.24 -6.95
N ALA A 7 -7.46 6.29 -8.00
CA ALA A 7 -6.01 6.36 -7.86
C ALA A 7 -5.57 7.66 -7.15
N ILE A 8 -6.15 8.82 -7.53
CA ILE A 8 -5.86 10.10 -6.88
C ILE A 8 -6.33 10.08 -5.42
N GLY A 9 -7.53 9.58 -5.14
CA GLY A 9 -8.04 9.42 -3.78
C GLY A 9 -7.14 8.53 -2.94
N SER A 10 -6.69 7.40 -3.48
CA SER A 10 -5.73 6.51 -2.83
C SER A 10 -4.42 7.23 -2.51
N ALA A 11 -3.87 8.00 -3.46
CA ALA A 11 -2.63 8.74 -3.27
C ALA A 11 -2.76 9.81 -2.16
N PHE A 12 -3.90 10.53 -2.12
CA PHE A 12 -4.19 11.50 -1.07
C PHE A 12 -4.21 10.85 0.32
N PHE A 13 -4.99 9.77 0.49
CA PHE A 13 -5.06 9.07 1.76
C PHE A 13 -3.74 8.39 2.14
N ALA A 14 -2.95 7.92 1.17
CA ALA A 14 -1.62 7.38 1.42
C ALA A 14 -0.67 8.45 1.97
N GLY A 15 -0.69 9.67 1.43
CA GLY A 15 0.08 10.80 1.95
C GLY A 15 -0.34 11.20 3.37
N LEU A 16 -1.65 11.29 3.61
CA LEU A 16 -2.18 11.57 4.94
C LEU A 16 -1.80 10.47 5.95
N THR A 17 -1.85 9.20 5.53
CA THR A 17 -1.43 8.05 6.35
C THR A 17 0.04 8.15 6.75
N ALA A 18 0.93 8.62 5.87
CA ALA A 18 2.36 8.77 6.21
C ALA A 18 2.57 9.77 7.34
N ILE A 19 1.89 10.90 7.31
CA ILE A 19 1.99 11.94 8.35
C ILE A 19 1.34 11.49 9.66
N LEU A 20 0.10 11.00 9.60
CA LEU A 20 -0.59 10.48 10.79
C LEU A 20 0.15 9.28 11.40
N GLY A 21 0.70 8.41 10.55
CA GLY A 21 1.53 7.29 10.97
C GLY A 21 2.80 7.75 11.68
N LYS A 22 3.49 8.79 11.17
CA LYS A 22 4.68 9.36 11.82
C LYS A 22 4.36 9.86 13.22
N LEU A 23 3.28 10.62 13.37
CA LEU A 23 2.82 11.12 14.68
C LEU A 23 2.39 9.97 15.59
N GLY A 24 1.73 8.95 15.04
CA GLY A 24 1.22 7.81 15.80
C GLY A 24 2.27 6.81 16.27
N VAL A 25 3.48 6.80 15.70
CA VAL A 25 4.57 5.89 16.16
C VAL A 25 5.47 6.52 17.20
N GLU A 26 5.28 7.79 17.54
CA GLU A 26 6.05 8.46 18.59
C GLU A 26 5.70 7.88 19.97
N GLY A 27 6.71 7.36 20.67
CA GLY A 27 6.55 6.85 22.04
C GLY A 27 5.93 5.45 22.16
N ILE A 28 5.56 4.79 21.06
CA ILE A 28 5.04 3.40 21.08
C ILE A 28 5.81 2.48 20.13
N ASN A 29 5.75 1.19 20.43
CA ASN A 29 6.39 0.18 19.57
C ASN A 29 5.75 0.17 18.17
N SER A 30 6.57 0.16 17.09
CA SER A 30 6.11 0.19 15.70
C SER A 30 5.18 -0.98 15.36
N ASN A 31 5.42 -2.16 15.91
CA ASN A 31 4.57 -3.32 15.68
C ASN A 31 3.18 -3.13 16.29
N LEU A 32 3.14 -2.56 17.52
CA LEU A 32 1.88 -2.23 18.18
C LEU A 32 1.12 -1.14 17.42
N ALA A 33 1.81 -0.10 16.94
CA ALA A 33 1.20 0.95 16.11
C ALA A 33 0.59 0.36 14.83
N THR A 34 1.31 -0.54 14.16
CA THR A 34 0.82 -1.26 12.98
C THR A 34 -0.41 -2.10 13.32
N PHE A 35 -0.42 -2.81 14.45
CA PHE A 35 -1.54 -3.63 14.90
C PHE A 35 -2.80 -2.79 15.16
N ILE A 36 -2.68 -1.71 15.95
CA ILE A 36 -3.80 -0.79 16.25
C ILE A 36 -4.40 -0.25 14.95
N ARG A 37 -3.56 0.23 14.03
CA ARG A 37 -4.00 0.74 12.73
C ARG A 37 -4.74 -0.34 11.92
N THR A 38 -4.25 -1.57 11.93
CA THR A 38 -4.86 -2.67 11.17
C THR A 38 -6.25 -2.99 11.70
N ILE A 39 -6.48 -2.94 13.03
CA ILE A 39 -7.82 -3.07 13.62
C ILE A 39 -8.74 -1.96 13.10
N VAL A 40 -8.28 -0.71 13.08
CA VAL A 40 -9.09 0.40 12.57
C VAL A 40 -9.45 0.21 11.09
N VAL A 41 -8.49 -0.23 10.26
CA VAL A 41 -8.75 -0.54 8.85
C VAL A 41 -9.80 -1.65 8.71
N LEU A 42 -9.68 -2.70 9.51
CA LEU A 42 -10.65 -3.80 9.54
C LEU A 42 -12.06 -3.31 9.90
N LEU A 43 -12.18 -2.49 10.94
CA LEU A 43 -13.47 -1.94 11.37
C LEU A 43 -14.09 -1.00 10.32
N VAL A 44 -13.30 -0.13 9.70
CA VAL A 44 -13.77 0.77 8.64
C VAL A 44 -14.27 -0.03 7.43
N THR A 45 -13.50 -1.02 6.97
CA THR A 45 -13.89 -1.85 5.83
C THR A 45 -15.12 -2.70 6.14
N ALA A 46 -15.18 -3.32 7.32
CA ALA A 46 -16.36 -4.07 7.77
C ALA A 46 -17.61 -3.18 7.86
N GLY A 47 -17.46 -1.96 8.37
CA GLY A 47 -18.55 -0.98 8.41
C GLY A 47 -19.08 -0.60 7.03
N ILE A 48 -18.20 -0.39 6.06
CA ILE A 48 -18.57 -0.10 4.66
C ILE A 48 -19.32 -1.28 4.04
N ILE A 49 -18.79 -2.50 4.17
CA ILE A 49 -19.43 -3.71 3.65
C ILE A 49 -20.82 -3.90 4.27
N SER A 50 -20.95 -3.68 5.59
CA SER A 50 -22.22 -3.78 6.29
C SER A 50 -23.23 -2.73 5.82
N ALA A 51 -22.79 -1.47 5.67
CA ALA A 51 -23.66 -0.38 5.20
C ALA A 51 -24.15 -0.59 3.75
N ARG A 52 -23.36 -1.31 2.93
CA ARG A 52 -23.70 -1.62 1.53
C ARG A 52 -24.39 -2.97 1.35
N ASN A 53 -24.52 -3.76 2.41
CA ASN A 53 -25.02 -5.15 2.35
C ASN A 53 -24.23 -6.03 1.35
N GLU A 54 -22.90 -5.84 1.29
CA GLU A 54 -22.01 -6.53 0.35
C GLU A 54 -21.36 -7.80 0.95
N TRP A 55 -21.83 -8.27 2.11
CA TRP A 55 -21.32 -9.50 2.72
C TRP A 55 -21.60 -10.70 1.83
N GLN A 56 -20.54 -11.46 1.52
CA GLN A 56 -20.62 -12.72 0.83
C GLN A 56 -20.19 -13.86 1.74
N LEU A 57 -20.91 -14.97 1.69
CA LEU A 57 -20.50 -16.17 2.42
C LEU A 57 -19.19 -16.69 1.85
N PRO A 58 -18.23 -17.11 2.70
CA PRO A 58 -16.93 -17.63 2.24
C PRO A 58 -17.06 -18.78 1.24
N GLN A 59 -18.13 -19.55 1.32
CA GLN A 59 -18.43 -20.67 0.42
C GLN A 59 -18.67 -20.23 -1.04
N HIS A 60 -19.03 -18.97 -1.26
CA HIS A 60 -19.26 -18.41 -2.59
C HIS A 60 -18.00 -17.78 -3.21
N ILE A 61 -16.88 -17.74 -2.45
CA ILE A 61 -15.62 -17.20 -2.93
C ILE A 61 -14.78 -18.36 -3.46
N ALA A 62 -14.40 -18.31 -4.74
CA ALA A 62 -13.54 -19.33 -5.31
C ALA A 62 -12.19 -19.39 -4.58
N ALA A 63 -11.63 -20.57 -4.42
CA ALA A 63 -10.39 -20.80 -3.65
C ALA A 63 -9.20 -19.98 -4.20
N LYS A 64 -9.08 -19.86 -5.53
CA LYS A 64 -7.96 -19.16 -6.17
C LYS A 64 -7.92 -17.66 -5.81
N PRO A 65 -8.98 -16.84 -5.98
CA PRO A 65 -9.00 -15.46 -5.50
C PRO A 65 -8.73 -15.33 -4.00
N LEU A 66 -9.32 -16.20 -3.19
CA LEU A 66 -9.13 -16.19 -1.74
C LEU A 66 -7.67 -16.40 -1.35
N THR A 67 -6.98 -17.35 -1.98
CA THR A 67 -5.55 -17.59 -1.73
C THR A 67 -4.71 -16.36 -2.06
N PHE A 68 -4.94 -15.71 -3.20
CA PHE A 68 -4.20 -14.48 -3.55
C PHE A 68 -4.50 -13.33 -2.62
N LEU A 69 -5.73 -13.18 -2.14
CA LEU A 69 -6.08 -12.16 -1.14
C LEU A 69 -5.38 -12.42 0.20
N ILE A 70 -5.29 -13.67 0.64
CA ILE A 70 -4.55 -14.02 1.86
C ILE A 70 -3.06 -13.70 1.70
N LEU A 71 -2.43 -14.11 0.60
CA LEU A 71 -1.02 -13.81 0.32
C LEU A 71 -0.77 -12.30 0.23
N SER A 72 -1.66 -11.56 -0.42
CA SER A 72 -1.61 -10.09 -0.48
C SER A 72 -1.74 -9.48 0.91
N GLY A 73 -2.62 -10.00 1.76
CA GLY A 73 -2.76 -9.57 3.16
C GLY A 73 -1.48 -9.76 3.96
N VAL A 74 -0.83 -10.92 3.82
CA VAL A 74 0.46 -11.20 4.46
C VAL A 74 1.54 -10.22 3.96
N ALA A 75 1.65 -10.03 2.65
CA ALA A 75 2.59 -9.08 2.06
C ALA A 75 2.35 -7.65 2.56
N THR A 76 1.08 -7.22 2.64
CA THR A 76 0.69 -5.93 3.18
C THR A 76 1.12 -5.78 4.64
N GLY A 77 0.86 -6.79 5.48
CA GLY A 77 1.25 -6.79 6.88
C GLY A 77 2.76 -6.62 7.06
N LEU A 78 3.56 -7.40 6.33
CA LEU A 78 5.02 -7.29 6.36
C LEU A 78 5.51 -5.93 5.86
N SER A 79 4.94 -5.41 4.78
CA SER A 79 5.26 -4.08 4.25
C SER A 79 5.00 -3.00 5.30
N TRP A 80 3.86 -3.03 5.98
CA TRP A 80 3.52 -2.03 6.99
C TRP A 80 4.37 -2.13 8.25
N LEU A 81 4.77 -3.32 8.67
CA LEU A 81 5.72 -3.48 9.77
C LEU A 81 7.07 -2.80 9.44
N CYS A 82 7.59 -3.00 8.23
CA CYS A 82 8.80 -2.33 7.75
C CYS A 82 8.61 -0.81 7.66
N TYR A 83 7.49 -0.36 7.08
CA TYR A 83 7.20 1.05 6.88
C TYR A 83 7.09 1.82 8.21
N TYR A 84 6.36 1.30 9.19
CA TYR A 84 6.23 1.93 10.50
C TYR A 84 7.55 1.93 11.27
N ARG A 85 8.36 0.89 11.10
CA ARG A 85 9.71 0.89 11.68
C ARG A 85 10.59 1.96 11.03
N ALA A 86 10.51 2.14 9.73
CA ALA A 86 11.22 3.21 9.03
C ALA A 86 10.75 4.60 9.49
N LEU A 87 9.44 4.81 9.67
CA LEU A 87 8.89 6.08 10.20
C LEU A 87 9.38 6.40 11.61
N GLN A 88 9.68 5.40 12.44
CA GLN A 88 10.32 5.65 13.74
C GLN A 88 11.76 6.18 13.61
N MET A 89 12.48 5.71 12.60
CA MET A 89 13.92 5.95 12.44
C MET A 89 14.23 7.19 11.60
N ALA A 90 13.31 7.62 10.73
CA ALA A 90 13.54 8.70 9.77
C ALA A 90 12.32 9.62 9.61
N PRO A 91 12.51 10.85 9.06
CA PRO A 91 11.42 11.75 8.72
C PRO A 91 10.46 11.13 7.68
N ALA A 92 9.16 11.42 7.81
CA ALA A 92 8.15 10.94 6.87
C ALA A 92 8.40 11.41 5.44
N SER A 93 9.00 12.60 5.27
CA SER A 93 9.39 13.16 3.96
C SER A 93 10.45 12.33 3.22
N TRP A 94 11.22 11.50 3.92
CA TRP A 94 12.20 10.58 3.33
C TRP A 94 11.61 9.18 3.16
N VAL A 95 10.87 8.70 4.15
CA VAL A 95 10.30 7.35 4.13
C VAL A 95 9.20 7.19 3.09
N ALA A 96 8.30 8.18 2.96
CA ALA A 96 7.18 8.08 2.04
C ALA A 96 7.58 8.03 0.56
N PRO A 97 8.59 8.80 0.07
CA PRO A 97 9.11 8.61 -1.28
C PRO A 97 9.79 7.26 -1.49
N MET A 98 10.57 6.76 -0.50
CA MET A 98 11.23 5.44 -0.59
C MET A 98 10.23 4.31 -0.77
N ASP A 99 9.06 4.38 -0.13
CA ASP A 99 7.97 3.42 -0.32
C ASP A 99 7.49 3.35 -1.79
N LYS A 100 7.67 4.41 -2.57
CA LYS A 100 7.31 4.45 -3.99
C LYS A 100 8.19 3.58 -4.90
N LEU A 101 9.30 3.03 -4.40
CA LEU A 101 10.03 1.95 -5.09
C LEU A 101 9.13 0.73 -5.34
N SER A 102 8.12 0.52 -4.51
CA SER A 102 7.10 -0.51 -4.70
C SER A 102 6.39 -0.40 -6.06
N VAL A 103 6.26 0.80 -6.62
CA VAL A 103 5.67 1.03 -7.96
C VAL A 103 6.51 0.39 -9.05
N VAL A 104 7.84 0.53 -8.98
CA VAL A 104 8.75 -0.08 -9.95
C VAL A 104 8.69 -1.61 -9.86
N ILE A 105 8.68 -2.15 -8.63
CA ILE A 105 8.53 -3.59 -8.39
C ILE A 105 7.18 -4.08 -8.94
N ALA A 106 6.09 -3.35 -8.68
CA ALA A 106 4.76 -3.72 -9.18
C ALA A 106 4.70 -3.74 -10.71
N ILE A 107 5.35 -2.78 -11.39
CA ILE A 107 5.43 -2.75 -12.86
C ILE A 107 6.20 -3.95 -13.39
N ILE A 108 7.36 -4.27 -12.81
CA ILE A 108 8.15 -5.44 -13.20
C ILE A 108 7.33 -6.73 -13.04
N LEU A 109 6.68 -6.90 -11.89
CA LEU A 109 5.87 -8.07 -11.62
C LEU A 109 4.62 -8.13 -12.51
N GLY A 110 4.00 -6.99 -12.82
CA GLY A 110 2.87 -6.89 -13.75
C GLY A 110 3.23 -7.38 -15.15
N VAL A 111 4.39 -6.95 -15.66
CA VAL A 111 4.88 -7.41 -16.95
C VAL A 111 5.26 -8.89 -16.92
N VAL A 112 6.00 -9.34 -15.90
CA VAL A 112 6.54 -10.71 -15.85
C VAL A 112 5.48 -11.75 -15.48
N LEU A 113 4.61 -11.45 -14.49
CA LEU A 113 3.64 -12.43 -13.99
C LEU A 113 2.26 -12.31 -14.62
N LEU A 114 1.84 -11.09 -14.97
CA LEU A 114 0.50 -10.86 -15.55
C LEU A 114 0.54 -10.69 -17.06
N GLY A 115 1.74 -10.59 -17.67
CA GLY A 115 1.88 -10.41 -19.12
C GLY A 115 1.43 -9.04 -19.61
N GLU A 116 1.46 -8.01 -18.74
CA GLU A 116 1.05 -6.67 -19.11
C GLU A 116 1.99 -6.07 -20.17
N PRO A 117 1.46 -5.31 -21.16
CA PRO A 117 2.29 -4.75 -22.22
C PRO A 117 3.22 -3.65 -21.68
N LEU A 118 4.53 -3.79 -21.92
CA LEU A 118 5.52 -2.80 -21.60
C LEU A 118 5.48 -1.65 -22.62
N SER A 119 4.99 -0.48 -22.21
CA SER A 119 4.98 0.72 -23.04
C SER A 119 6.16 1.63 -22.72
N MET A 120 6.64 2.42 -23.71
CA MET A 120 7.68 3.42 -23.49
C MET A 120 7.30 4.45 -22.42
N LYS A 121 6.01 4.81 -22.32
CA LYS A 121 5.51 5.70 -21.26
C LYS A 121 5.70 5.09 -19.89
N LEU A 122 5.44 3.79 -19.73
CA LEU A 122 5.61 3.06 -18.49
C LEU A 122 7.09 2.99 -18.07
N VAL A 123 7.98 2.70 -19.03
CA VAL A 123 9.43 2.67 -18.79
C VAL A 123 9.96 4.03 -18.35
N ILE A 124 9.64 5.08 -19.11
CA ILE A 124 10.09 6.43 -18.80
C ILE A 124 9.54 6.89 -17.44
N GLY A 125 8.25 6.67 -17.17
CA GLY A 125 7.63 7.00 -15.88
C GLY A 125 8.29 6.29 -14.70
N SER A 126 8.59 4.99 -14.86
CA SER A 126 9.28 4.20 -13.83
C SER A 126 10.69 4.70 -13.54
N LEU A 127 11.44 5.05 -14.59
CA LEU A 127 12.80 5.60 -14.45
C LEU A 127 12.79 6.96 -13.76
N LEU A 128 11.81 7.82 -14.06
CA LEU A 128 11.64 9.12 -13.39
C LEU A 128 11.28 8.94 -11.90
N ILE A 129 10.41 8.00 -11.55
CA ILE A 129 10.10 7.68 -10.15
C ILE A 129 11.36 7.18 -9.44
N LEU A 130 12.07 6.22 -10.04
CA LEU A 130 13.28 5.65 -9.46
C LEU A 130 14.35 6.73 -9.24
N SER A 131 14.63 7.56 -10.26
CA SER A 131 15.62 8.63 -10.14
C SER A 131 15.21 9.67 -9.08
N GLY A 132 13.94 10.05 -9.03
CA GLY A 132 13.43 10.96 -7.99
C GLY A 132 13.60 10.42 -6.58
N VAL A 133 13.29 9.14 -6.37
CA VAL A 133 13.49 8.47 -5.08
C VAL A 133 14.97 8.42 -4.70
N LEU A 134 15.85 8.10 -5.66
CA LEU A 134 17.31 8.07 -5.41
C LEU A 134 17.86 9.43 -5.01
N VAL A 135 17.41 10.50 -5.67
CA VAL A 135 17.82 11.89 -5.31
C VAL A 135 17.38 12.25 -3.89
N LEU A 136 16.21 11.79 -3.44
CA LEU A 136 15.72 12.03 -2.08
C LEU A 136 16.39 11.15 -1.02
N ALA A 137 17.02 10.04 -1.44
CA ALA A 137 17.72 9.11 -0.55
C ALA A 137 19.19 9.47 -0.31
N LEU A 138 19.77 10.31 -1.18
CA LEU A 138 21.17 10.79 -1.11
C LEU A 138 21.28 12.09 -0.31
#